data_0d1ffd055c972ea57b135a5254092de0
#
_entry.id   0d1ffd055c972ea57b135a5254092de0
#
_cell.length_a   1.000
_cell.length_b   1.000
_cell.length_c   1.000
_cell.angle_alpha   90.00
_cell.angle_beta   90.00
_cell.angle_gamma   90.00
#
_symmetry.space_group_name_H-M   'P 1'
#
loop_
_entity.id
_entity.type
_entity.pdbx_description
1 polymer ?
#
loop_
_entity_poly.entity_id
_entity_poly.type
_entity_poly.pdbx_seq_one_letter_code
_entity_poly.pdbx_strand_id
1 'polypeptide(L)' 'MKKASELKYGEKVKISEIDFSHPSAQRIIEIGFTPGQEIELVMRSFFNDPLAFSVRGSLIAMRKDEADCIKVA' A
#
# COMPACT_ATOMS: atom_id res chain seq x y z
N MET A 1 -11.04 7.39 5.92
CA MET A 1 -9.67 6.90 6.12
C MET A 1 -8.86 7.14 4.87
N LYS A 2 -7.58 7.41 5.06
CA LYS A 2 -6.65 7.61 3.96
C LYS A 2 -6.29 6.26 3.35
N LYS A 3 -6.06 6.25 2.04
CA LYS A 3 -5.64 5.04 1.32
C LYS A 3 -4.13 5.09 1.08
N ALA A 4 -3.51 3.92 0.93
CA ALA A 4 -2.07 3.87 0.65
C ALA A 4 -1.72 4.60 -0.66
N SER A 5 -2.63 4.61 -1.63
CA SER A 5 -2.42 5.32 -2.89
C SER A 5 -2.33 6.83 -2.71
N GLU A 6 -2.76 7.35 -1.58
CA GLU A 6 -2.76 8.79 -1.28
C GLU A 6 -1.55 9.23 -0.47
N LEU A 7 -0.63 8.33 -0.15
CA LEU A 7 0.57 8.68 0.60
C LEU A 7 1.47 9.59 -0.20
N LYS A 8 2.18 10.45 0.50
CA LYS A 8 3.22 11.28 -0.10
C LYS A 8 4.54 10.51 -0.11
N TYR A 9 5.43 10.86 -1.02
CA TYR A 9 6.75 10.26 -1.09
C TYR A 9 7.46 10.35 0.26
N GLY A 10 7.94 9.22 0.74
CA GLY A 10 8.64 9.12 2.02
C GLY A 10 7.75 9.07 3.24
N GLU A 11 6.44 9.17 3.07
CA GLU A 11 5.51 9.10 4.21
C GLU A 11 5.41 7.68 4.73
N LYS A 12 5.54 7.52 6.06
CA LYS A 12 5.43 6.23 6.74
C LYS A 12 4.13 6.20 7.53
N VAL A 13 3.39 5.12 7.38
CA VAL A 13 2.12 4.95 8.10
C VAL A 13 1.92 3.48 8.44
N LYS A 14 1.00 3.23 9.35
CA LYS A 14 0.58 1.84 9.65
C LYS A 14 -0.70 1.54 8.92
N ILE A 15 -0.83 0.30 8.46
CA ILE A 15 -2.03 -0.17 7.81
C ILE A 15 -3.14 -0.33 8.85
N SER A 16 -4.32 0.23 8.57
CA SER A 16 -5.48 0.07 9.45
C SER A 16 -6.29 -1.16 9.08
N GLU A 17 -6.63 -1.29 7.80
CA GLU A 17 -7.41 -2.42 7.33
C GLU A 17 -7.27 -2.57 5.83
N ILE A 18 -7.69 -3.73 5.32
CA ILE A 18 -7.69 -4.04 3.90
C ILE A 18 -9.14 -4.17 3.44
N ASP A 19 -9.46 -3.58 2.30
CA ASP A 19 -10.79 -3.70 1.69
C ASP A 19 -10.86 -5.02 0.93
N PHE A 20 -11.55 -5.99 1.49
CA PHE A 20 -11.64 -7.33 0.91
C PHE A 20 -12.56 -7.42 -0.30
N SER A 21 -13.24 -6.33 -0.66
CA SER A 21 -14.03 -6.32 -1.88
C SER A 21 -13.15 -6.28 -3.14
N HIS A 22 -11.87 -5.90 -2.98
CA HIS A 22 -10.93 -5.88 -4.11
C HIS A 22 -10.43 -7.31 -4.39
N PRO A 23 -10.38 -7.74 -5.68
CA PRO A 23 -9.95 -9.10 -5.99
C PRO A 23 -8.50 -9.41 -5.60
N SER A 24 -7.65 -8.41 -5.45
CA SER A 24 -6.25 -8.62 -5.05
C SER A 24 -6.02 -8.59 -3.55
N ALA A 25 -7.05 -8.41 -2.73
CA ALA A 25 -6.89 -8.21 -1.28
C ALA A 25 -6.14 -9.35 -0.60
N GLN A 26 -6.49 -10.60 -0.93
CA GLN A 26 -5.85 -11.76 -0.33
C GLN A 26 -4.36 -11.79 -0.65
N ARG A 27 -3.99 -11.53 -1.90
CA ARG A 27 -2.60 -11.51 -2.34
C ARG A 27 -1.82 -10.39 -1.63
N ILE A 28 -2.43 -9.23 -1.49
CA ILE A 28 -1.82 -8.08 -0.83
C ILE A 28 -1.46 -8.43 0.62
N ILE A 29 -2.38 -9.08 1.34
CA ILE A 29 -2.12 -9.51 2.70
C ILE A 29 -0.99 -10.54 2.75
N GLU A 30 -1.00 -11.48 1.81
CA GLU A 30 0.01 -12.56 1.80
C GLU A 30 1.41 -12.06 1.56
N ILE A 31 1.58 -10.95 0.84
CA ILE A 31 2.92 -10.37 0.64
C ILE A 31 3.35 -9.46 1.79
N GLY A 32 2.50 -9.21 2.78
CA GLY A 32 2.93 -8.52 3.99
C GLY A 32 2.17 -7.24 4.34
N PHE A 33 1.19 -6.83 3.54
CA PHE A 33 0.40 -5.63 3.83
C PHE A 33 -0.74 -5.99 4.80
N THR A 34 -0.37 -6.23 6.06
CA THR A 34 -1.34 -6.64 7.07
C THR A 34 -1.64 -5.50 8.02
N PRO A 35 -2.83 -5.48 8.64
CA PRO A 35 -3.14 -4.45 9.65
C PRO A 35 -2.07 -4.36 10.72
N GLY A 36 -1.68 -3.13 11.06
CA GLY A 36 -0.61 -2.88 12.02
C GLY A 36 0.78 -2.80 11.42
N GLN A 37 0.97 -3.26 10.19
CA GLN A 37 2.27 -3.21 9.52
C GLN A 37 2.57 -1.79 9.05
N GLU A 38 3.80 -1.33 9.34
CA GLU A 38 4.27 -0.03 8.83
C GLU A 38 4.71 -0.16 7.38
N ILE A 39 4.30 0.80 6.56
CA ILE A 39 4.71 0.88 5.16
C ILE A 39 5.17 2.31 4.86
N GLU A 40 5.98 2.44 3.81
CA GLU A 40 6.46 3.74 3.35
C GLU A 40 6.34 3.81 1.83
N LEU A 41 5.80 4.91 1.31
CA LEU A 41 5.80 5.12 -0.14
C LEU A 41 7.19 5.58 -0.55
N VAL A 42 7.88 4.77 -1.34
CA VAL A 42 9.27 5.06 -1.73
C VAL A 42 9.42 5.38 -3.22
N MET A 43 8.39 5.15 -4.01
CA MET A 43 8.42 5.50 -5.43
C MET A 43 7.01 5.73 -5.94
N ARG A 44 6.86 6.79 -6.72
CA ARG A 44 5.60 7.11 -7.41
C ARG A 44 5.95 7.38 -8.85
N SER A 45 5.32 6.65 -9.79
CA SER A 45 5.58 6.85 -11.20
C SER A 45 4.99 8.18 -11.67
N PHE A 46 5.35 8.58 -12.89
CA PHE A 46 4.92 9.85 -13.47
C PHE A 46 3.40 10.03 -13.43
N PHE A 47 2.64 8.95 -13.65
CA PHE A 47 1.19 8.99 -13.64
C PHE A 47 0.58 8.36 -12.38
N ASN A 48 1.37 8.25 -11.30
CA ASN A 48 0.93 7.63 -10.05
C ASN A 48 0.57 6.14 -10.20
N ASP A 49 1.09 5.47 -11.22
CA ASP A 49 0.80 4.07 -11.46
C ASP A 49 1.93 3.45 -12.28
N PRO A 50 2.72 2.51 -11.75
CA PRO A 50 2.57 1.91 -10.41
C PRO A 50 3.14 2.76 -9.28
N LEU A 51 2.90 2.32 -8.05
CA LEU A 51 3.50 2.85 -6.83
C LEU A 51 4.38 1.76 -6.23
N ALA A 52 5.42 2.15 -5.50
CA ALA A 52 6.24 1.17 -4.79
C ALA A 52 6.32 1.53 -3.32
N PHE A 53 6.17 0.51 -2.48
CA PHE A 53 6.20 0.66 -1.03
C PHE A 53 7.31 -0.18 -0.44
N SER A 54 7.93 0.36 0.60
CA SER A 54 8.83 -0.42 1.45
C SER A 54 7.98 -1.06 2.54
N VAL A 55 8.05 -2.37 2.67
CA VAL A 55 7.35 -3.12 3.70
C VAL A 55 8.23 -4.25 4.16
N ARG A 56 8.52 -4.30 5.47
CA ARG A 56 9.34 -5.35 6.09
C ARG A 56 10.69 -5.52 5.41
N GLY A 57 11.30 -4.42 4.96
CA GLY A 57 12.61 -4.46 4.30
C GLY A 57 12.56 -4.84 2.83
N SER A 58 11.39 -5.08 2.27
CA SER A 58 11.22 -5.42 0.85
C SER A 58 10.59 -4.26 0.10
N LEU A 59 10.88 -4.18 -1.18
CA LEU A 59 10.29 -3.18 -2.07
C LEU A 59 9.22 -3.87 -2.91
N ILE A 60 7.97 -3.43 -2.75
CA ILE A 60 6.82 -4.04 -3.41
C ILE A 60 6.15 -2.99 -4.30
N ALA A 61 6.08 -3.28 -5.60
CA ALA A 61 5.37 -2.42 -6.54
C ALA A 61 3.94 -2.93 -6.72
N MET A 62 3.01 -1.99 -6.84
CA MET A 62 1.62 -2.37 -7.09
C MET A 62 0.91 -1.28 -7.88
N ARG A 63 -0.20 -1.63 -8.48
CA ARG A 63 -1.00 -0.68 -9.22
C ARG A 63 -1.78 0.20 -8.25
N LYS A 64 -2.15 1.39 -8.74
CA LYS A 64 -2.90 2.34 -7.91
C LYS A 64 -4.19 1.75 -7.37
N ASP A 65 -4.93 1.00 -8.19
CA ASP A 65 -6.19 0.41 -7.75
C ASP A 65 -5.98 -0.62 -6.65
N GLU A 66 -4.85 -1.32 -6.66
CA GLU A 66 -4.50 -2.24 -5.58
C GLU A 66 -4.17 -1.48 -4.30
N ALA A 67 -3.42 -0.39 -4.41
CA ALA A 67 -3.09 0.44 -3.25
C ALA A 67 -4.34 1.13 -2.67
N ASP A 68 -5.37 1.34 -3.49
CA ASP A 68 -6.63 1.92 -3.03
C ASP A 68 -7.35 1.03 -2.02
N CYS A 69 -7.08 -0.27 -2.01
CA CYS A 69 -7.74 -1.16 -1.06
C CYS A 69 -7.03 -1.24 0.29
N ILE A 70 -5.86 -0.60 0.43
CA ILE A 70 -5.09 -0.56 1.67
C ILE A 70 -5.43 0.73 2.40
N LYS A 71 -6.13 0.62 3.53
CA LYS A 71 -6.49 1.79 4.34
C LYS A 71 -5.46 1.98 5.42
N VAL A 72 -5.00 3.23 5.58
CA VAL A 72 -3.91 3.56 6.49
C VAL A 72 -4.35 4.56 7.54
N ALA A 73 -3.64 4.56 8.65
CA ALA A 73 -3.93 5.46 9.76
C ALA A 73 -3.32 6.84 9.53
#